data_b8e772fdd51f566def2ef35d6ade223d
#
_entry.id   b8e772fdd51f566def2ef35d6ade223d
#
_cell.length_a   1.000
_cell.length_b   1.000
_cell.length_c   1.000
_cell.angle_alpha   90.00
_cell.angle_beta   90.00
_cell.angle_gamma   90.00
#
_symmetry.space_group_name_H-M   'P 1'
#
loop_
_entity.id
_entity.type
_entity.pdbx_description
1 polymer ?
#
loop_
_entity_poly.entity_id
_entity_poly.type
_entity_poly.pdbx_seq_one_letter_code
_entity_poly.pdbx_strand_id
1 'polypeptide(L)'
;MTLKTKVTIAIPTYNRSQLLKTSLESALAQDYPDFQVLVLDNASSDDTEAVVRSFADERITYVRNETNIGLFGNWQRVIEINSSPYLSFLPDDDTLLPNFISESVLALDSHPHTGLSVGQAELIDANGSRVDVTGTESDDLPEGLVVGLDFIHEIVDGRKWILRACAVMFRARAFAVVGRYDTPHSKYLLDLNIYLRIAAQFDLFFIAKALAQVRYHVEQDSQVNFRSGGTGPVAVMAERTDAIAYLLQSPRAENASYRQWLAERLLHISMRRSEFTSQLLSELNLSWSERLQIAIGEIAATIPAGKCFILVDENQWGLQMLPQFNALPFLERDGYYWGAPPDDSRAIEELERMRGAGASFMVIGWPAFWWLDYYSKLRNYLSSNFRCVLQNSRLIVFDLWS
;
A
#
# COMPACT_ATOMS: atom_id res chain seq x y z
N MET A 1 -2.81 28.88 -31.90
CA MET A 1 -2.98 27.51 -31.40
C MET A 1 -1.72 27.20 -30.64
N THR A 2 -1.77 27.24 -29.34
CA THR A 2 -0.69 26.70 -28.49
C THR A 2 -0.57 25.22 -28.80
N LEU A 3 0.61 24.77 -29.21
CA LEU A 3 0.89 23.34 -29.40
C LEU A 3 0.64 22.65 -28.05
N LYS A 4 -0.26 21.69 -28.03
CA LYS A 4 -0.51 20.89 -26.82
C LYS A 4 0.72 20.03 -26.56
N THR A 5 1.25 20.09 -25.36
CA THR A 5 2.35 19.23 -24.93
C THR A 5 1.92 17.76 -24.99
N LYS A 6 2.88 16.87 -25.29
CA LYS A 6 2.61 15.44 -25.45
C LYS A 6 2.28 14.76 -24.11
N VAL A 7 2.92 15.20 -23.03
CA VAL A 7 2.79 14.58 -21.70
C VAL A 7 2.42 15.64 -20.66
N THR A 8 1.51 15.31 -19.77
CA THR A 8 1.30 16.02 -18.50
C THR A 8 1.73 15.11 -17.33
N ILE A 9 2.66 15.60 -16.52
CA ILE A 9 2.88 15.08 -15.16
C ILE A 9 2.02 15.93 -14.23
N ALA A 10 1.03 15.31 -13.58
CA ALA A 10 0.15 15.99 -12.64
C ALA A 10 0.58 15.69 -11.20
N ILE A 11 0.74 16.73 -10.39
CA ILE A 11 1.08 16.62 -8.96
C ILE A 11 -0.10 17.18 -8.15
N PRO A 12 -1.08 16.34 -7.75
CA PRO A 12 -2.11 16.76 -6.82
C PRO A 12 -1.50 16.90 -5.42
N THR A 13 -1.76 18.02 -4.75
CA THR A 13 -1.15 18.31 -3.44
C THR A 13 -2.14 18.97 -2.47
N TYR A 14 -1.89 18.80 -1.16
CA TYR A 14 -2.61 19.46 -0.09
C TYR A 14 -1.75 19.55 1.19
N ASN A 15 -1.32 20.77 1.59
CA ASN A 15 -0.56 21.05 2.81
C ASN A 15 0.72 20.20 2.97
N ARG A 16 1.50 20.02 1.87
CA ARG A 16 2.75 19.22 1.85
C ARG A 16 3.87 19.93 1.08
N SER A 17 4.01 21.24 1.28
CA SER A 17 4.94 22.11 0.52
C SER A 17 6.38 21.58 0.47
N GLN A 18 6.89 20.98 1.55
CA GLN A 18 8.27 20.48 1.61
C GLN A 18 8.48 19.21 0.77
N LEU A 19 7.53 18.28 0.78
CA LEU A 19 7.57 17.06 -0.03
C LEU A 19 7.36 17.41 -1.51
N LEU A 20 6.38 18.28 -1.80
CA LEU A 20 6.09 18.77 -3.14
C LEU A 20 7.33 19.34 -3.84
N LYS A 21 8.20 20.02 -3.11
CA LYS A 21 9.44 20.57 -3.68
C LYS A 21 10.28 19.46 -4.34
N THR A 22 10.50 18.36 -3.65
CA THR A 22 11.30 17.24 -4.15
C THR A 22 10.62 16.55 -5.33
N SER A 23 9.30 16.35 -5.26
CA SER A 23 8.52 15.76 -6.35
C SER A 23 8.58 16.64 -7.60
N LEU A 24 8.45 17.97 -7.43
CA LEU A 24 8.52 18.93 -8.53
C LEU A 24 9.91 18.98 -9.16
N GLU A 25 11.00 18.95 -8.36
CA GLU A 25 12.37 18.84 -8.85
C GLU A 25 12.56 17.60 -9.73
N SER A 26 12.05 16.46 -9.31
CA SER A 26 12.14 15.19 -10.06
C SER A 26 11.32 15.22 -11.36
N ALA A 27 10.15 15.84 -11.34
CA ALA A 27 9.30 16.00 -12.51
C ALA A 27 9.95 16.92 -13.57
N LEU A 28 10.66 17.95 -13.15
CA LEU A 28 11.37 18.86 -14.08
C LEU A 28 12.66 18.26 -14.62
N ALA A 29 13.24 17.26 -13.99
CA ALA A 29 14.50 16.61 -14.36
C ALA A 29 14.33 15.50 -15.42
N GLN A 30 13.19 15.39 -16.07
CA GLN A 30 12.94 14.37 -17.09
C GLN A 30 13.75 14.60 -18.36
N ASP A 31 14.21 13.50 -18.99
CA ASP A 31 15.02 13.48 -20.22
C ASP A 31 14.20 13.67 -21.52
N TYR A 32 12.94 13.99 -21.41
CA TYR A 32 12.00 14.17 -22.51
C TYR A 32 11.63 15.65 -22.69
N PRO A 33 11.62 16.20 -23.93
CA PRO A 33 11.48 17.65 -24.12
C PRO A 33 10.02 18.15 -24.16
N ASP A 34 9.05 17.31 -24.54
CA ASP A 34 7.68 17.76 -24.84
C ASP A 34 6.71 17.36 -23.72
N PHE A 35 6.82 18.03 -22.57
CA PHE A 35 5.96 17.81 -21.41
C PHE A 35 5.67 19.10 -20.63
N GLN A 36 4.65 19.04 -19.81
CA GLN A 36 4.32 20.04 -18.79
C GLN A 36 4.11 19.37 -17.42
N VAL A 37 4.26 20.16 -16.36
CA VAL A 37 3.95 19.79 -15.00
C VAL A 37 2.73 20.57 -14.53
N LEU A 38 1.66 19.87 -14.17
CA LEU A 38 0.43 20.44 -13.63
C LEU A 38 0.39 20.24 -12.13
N VAL A 39 0.64 21.29 -11.35
CA VAL A 39 0.43 21.25 -9.90
C VAL A 39 -1.02 21.61 -9.60
N LEU A 40 -1.79 20.68 -9.05
CA LEU A 40 -3.18 20.91 -8.66
C LEU A 40 -3.31 20.96 -7.13
N ASP A 41 -3.34 22.18 -6.60
CA ASP A 41 -3.42 22.48 -5.18
C ASP A 41 -4.87 22.43 -4.67
N ASN A 42 -5.13 21.55 -3.72
CA ASN A 42 -6.45 21.32 -3.13
C ASN A 42 -6.81 22.32 -2.02
N ALA A 43 -6.54 23.61 -2.22
CA ALA A 43 -6.75 24.70 -1.27
C ALA A 43 -5.80 24.64 -0.05
N SER A 44 -4.51 24.42 -0.27
CA SER A 44 -3.50 24.42 0.80
C SER A 44 -3.42 25.74 1.56
N SER A 45 -3.13 25.66 2.84
CA SER A 45 -2.95 26.82 3.73
C SER A 45 -1.48 27.05 4.14
N ASP A 46 -0.58 26.17 3.71
CA ASP A 46 0.86 26.26 3.91
C ASP A 46 1.57 27.01 2.77
N ASP A 47 2.90 26.92 2.70
CA ASP A 47 3.72 27.59 1.70
C ASP A 47 3.69 26.94 0.29
N THR A 48 2.71 26.07 -0.01
CA THR A 48 2.62 25.32 -1.28
C THR A 48 2.73 26.24 -2.49
N GLU A 49 1.94 27.32 -2.57
CA GLU A 49 1.99 28.26 -3.71
C GLU A 49 3.35 28.96 -3.84
N ALA A 50 3.94 29.37 -2.71
CA ALA A 50 5.24 30.03 -2.70
C ALA A 50 6.34 29.09 -3.20
N VAL A 51 6.31 27.82 -2.80
CA VAL A 51 7.23 26.77 -3.26
C VAL A 51 7.12 26.60 -4.76
N VAL A 52 5.92 26.41 -5.32
CA VAL A 52 5.72 26.21 -6.75
C VAL A 52 6.24 27.43 -7.56
N ARG A 53 5.90 28.64 -7.13
CA ARG A 53 6.34 29.88 -7.80
C ARG A 53 7.85 30.09 -7.74
N SER A 54 8.54 29.53 -6.74
CA SER A 54 10.01 29.66 -6.61
C SER A 54 10.81 28.96 -7.71
N PHE A 55 10.22 27.99 -8.42
CA PHE A 55 10.90 27.29 -9.51
C PHE A 55 11.05 28.13 -10.78
N ALA A 56 10.16 29.09 -11.02
CA ALA A 56 10.19 29.99 -12.18
C ALA A 56 10.40 29.26 -13.53
N ASP A 57 9.83 28.06 -13.68
CA ASP A 57 9.92 27.23 -14.90
C ASP A 57 8.62 27.30 -15.69
N GLU A 58 8.72 27.61 -16.98
CA GLU A 58 7.57 27.81 -17.89
C GLU A 58 6.77 26.52 -18.14
N ARG A 59 7.35 25.35 -17.87
CA ARG A 59 6.66 24.05 -17.97
C ARG A 59 5.65 23.82 -16.85
N ILE A 60 5.69 24.62 -15.77
CA ILE A 60 4.80 24.47 -14.62
C ILE A 60 3.51 25.24 -14.83
N THR A 61 2.39 24.56 -14.72
CA THR A 61 1.06 25.16 -14.59
C THR A 61 0.56 24.91 -13.17
N TYR A 62 0.32 25.98 -12.42
CA TYR A 62 -0.27 25.90 -11.07
C TYR A 62 -1.76 26.24 -11.12
N VAL A 63 -2.56 25.31 -10.62
CA VAL A 63 -4.02 25.48 -10.48
C VAL A 63 -4.41 25.21 -9.04
N ARG A 64 -5.14 26.13 -8.42
CA ARG A 64 -5.63 26.00 -7.06
C ARG A 64 -7.14 25.85 -7.03
N ASN A 65 -7.65 24.94 -6.21
CA ASN A 65 -9.06 24.83 -5.89
C ASN A 65 -9.51 25.94 -4.93
N GLU A 66 -10.73 26.41 -5.04
CA GLU A 66 -11.29 27.39 -4.11
C GLU A 66 -11.45 26.80 -2.70
N THR A 67 -11.76 25.52 -2.62
CA THR A 67 -11.93 24.76 -1.38
C THR A 67 -11.31 23.37 -1.52
N ASN A 68 -11.02 22.69 -0.41
CA ASN A 68 -10.60 21.31 -0.43
C ASN A 68 -11.76 20.41 -0.87
N ILE A 69 -11.65 19.85 -2.08
CA ILE A 69 -12.64 18.96 -2.70
C ILE A 69 -12.34 17.46 -2.48
N GLY A 70 -11.41 17.16 -1.57
CA GLY A 70 -10.97 15.80 -1.27
C GLY A 70 -10.02 15.22 -2.30
N LEU A 71 -9.42 14.07 -1.95
CA LEU A 71 -8.44 13.39 -2.79
C LEU A 71 -9.02 13.04 -4.17
N PHE A 72 -10.18 12.40 -4.21
CA PHE A 72 -10.86 11.98 -5.45
C PHE A 72 -11.21 13.16 -6.34
N GLY A 73 -11.83 14.19 -5.76
CA GLY A 73 -12.19 15.39 -6.50
C GLY A 73 -10.96 16.04 -7.14
N ASN A 74 -9.84 16.07 -6.40
CA ASN A 74 -8.62 16.67 -6.89
C ASN A 74 -8.01 15.87 -8.06
N TRP A 75 -7.94 14.54 -7.95
CA TRP A 75 -7.47 13.67 -9.04
C TRP A 75 -8.40 13.70 -10.24
N GLN A 76 -9.71 13.67 -10.01
CA GLN A 76 -10.69 13.79 -11.08
C GLN A 76 -10.56 15.11 -11.84
N ARG A 77 -10.33 16.22 -11.14
CA ARG A 77 -10.14 17.52 -11.76
C ARG A 77 -8.89 17.58 -12.64
N VAL A 78 -7.81 16.85 -12.30
CA VAL A 78 -6.65 16.69 -13.19
C VAL A 78 -7.08 16.12 -14.54
N ILE A 79 -7.87 15.07 -14.55
CA ILE A 79 -8.35 14.43 -15.79
C ILE A 79 -9.19 15.42 -16.61
N GLU A 80 -10.04 16.19 -15.97
CA GLU A 80 -10.94 17.14 -16.62
C GLU A 80 -10.19 18.30 -17.30
N ILE A 81 -9.11 18.79 -16.70
CA ILE A 81 -8.35 19.91 -17.23
C ILE A 81 -7.16 19.49 -18.10
N ASN A 82 -6.78 18.20 -18.06
CA ASN A 82 -5.70 17.68 -18.88
C ASN A 82 -6.04 17.76 -20.36
N SER A 83 -5.11 18.26 -21.14
CA SER A 83 -5.24 18.35 -22.60
C SER A 83 -4.20 17.54 -23.38
N SER A 84 -3.21 16.97 -22.69
CA SER A 84 -2.16 16.16 -23.29
C SER A 84 -2.63 14.74 -23.62
N PRO A 85 -2.09 14.12 -24.68
CA PRO A 85 -2.39 12.72 -25.02
C PRO A 85 -2.00 11.73 -23.93
N TYR A 86 -0.96 12.02 -23.16
CA TYR A 86 -0.48 11.21 -22.06
C TYR A 86 -0.55 11.96 -20.75
N LEU A 87 -0.92 11.25 -19.68
CA LEU A 87 -1.09 11.76 -18.33
C LEU A 87 -0.44 10.81 -17.33
N SER A 88 0.35 11.34 -16.41
CA SER A 88 0.83 10.62 -15.23
C SER A 88 0.47 11.37 -13.96
N PHE A 89 0.14 10.65 -12.91
CA PHE A 89 -0.02 11.20 -11.57
C PHE A 89 1.25 10.94 -10.76
N LEU A 90 1.84 11.99 -10.26
CA LEU A 90 2.95 11.93 -9.32
C LEU A 90 2.43 12.39 -7.95
N PRO A 91 2.26 11.50 -6.96
CA PRO A 91 2.00 11.90 -5.57
C PRO A 91 3.07 12.88 -5.07
N ASP A 92 2.65 13.83 -4.25
CA ASP A 92 3.50 14.93 -3.79
C ASP A 92 4.60 14.52 -2.79
N ASP A 93 4.66 13.23 -2.43
CA ASP A 93 5.68 12.61 -1.57
C ASP A 93 6.62 11.65 -2.34
N ASP A 94 6.30 11.32 -3.59
CA ASP A 94 7.08 10.43 -4.45
C ASP A 94 8.00 11.20 -5.41
N THR A 95 8.87 10.47 -6.13
CA THR A 95 9.75 11.06 -7.16
C THR A 95 9.81 10.20 -8.43
N LEU A 96 10.09 10.84 -9.56
CA LEU A 96 10.33 10.17 -10.84
C LEU A 96 11.84 10.04 -11.10
N LEU A 97 12.25 8.94 -11.71
CA LEU A 97 13.58 8.82 -12.28
C LEU A 97 13.63 9.54 -13.64
N PRO A 98 14.79 10.03 -14.08
CA PRO A 98 14.91 10.90 -15.27
C PRO A 98 14.34 10.31 -16.57
N ASN A 99 14.33 9.00 -16.70
CA ASN A 99 13.89 8.27 -17.90
C ASN A 99 12.40 7.86 -17.87
N PHE A 100 11.62 8.30 -16.88
CA PHE A 100 10.20 7.89 -16.77
C PHE A 100 9.38 8.27 -18.00
N ILE A 101 9.48 9.52 -18.47
CA ILE A 101 8.68 9.97 -19.62
C ILE A 101 9.14 9.29 -20.90
N SER A 102 10.43 9.25 -21.18
CA SER A 102 10.95 8.69 -22.45
C SER A 102 10.61 7.22 -22.61
N GLU A 103 10.80 6.39 -21.58
CA GLU A 103 10.46 4.97 -21.60
C GLU A 103 8.94 4.73 -21.71
N SER A 104 8.13 5.48 -20.96
CA SER A 104 6.68 5.34 -20.99
C SER A 104 6.08 5.78 -22.33
N VAL A 105 6.56 6.88 -22.91
CA VAL A 105 6.12 7.35 -24.21
C VAL A 105 6.52 6.37 -25.32
N LEU A 106 7.73 5.82 -25.26
CA LEU A 106 8.19 4.81 -26.21
C LEU A 106 7.28 3.58 -26.18
N ALA A 107 6.96 3.09 -24.99
CA ALA A 107 6.06 1.96 -24.80
C ALA A 107 4.67 2.21 -25.36
N LEU A 108 4.07 3.35 -25.01
CA LEU A 108 2.72 3.72 -25.45
C LEU A 108 2.66 4.02 -26.95
N ASP A 109 3.64 4.72 -27.55
CA ASP A 109 3.66 5.01 -28.98
C ASP A 109 3.79 3.72 -29.80
N SER A 110 4.62 2.77 -29.34
CA SER A 110 4.82 1.49 -30.02
C SER A 110 3.62 0.55 -29.92
N HIS A 111 2.72 0.76 -28.95
CA HIS A 111 1.57 -0.10 -28.66
C HIS A 111 0.27 0.72 -28.61
N PRO A 112 -0.33 1.12 -29.75
CA PRO A 112 -1.50 2.01 -29.79
C PRO A 112 -2.75 1.50 -29.06
N HIS A 113 -2.87 0.19 -28.83
CA HIS A 113 -4.01 -0.43 -28.15
C HIS A 113 -3.85 -0.50 -26.62
N THR A 114 -2.70 -0.10 -26.08
CA THR A 114 -2.51 -0.03 -24.61
C THR A 114 -3.19 1.19 -24.01
N GLY A 115 -3.80 1.00 -22.85
CA GLY A 115 -4.41 2.09 -22.06
C GLY A 115 -3.44 2.77 -21.11
N LEU A 116 -2.42 2.04 -20.67
CA LEU A 116 -1.38 2.55 -19.77
C LEU A 116 -0.06 1.79 -19.96
N SER A 117 1.05 2.44 -19.59
CA SER A 117 2.33 1.79 -19.31
C SER A 117 2.64 1.92 -17.82
N VAL A 118 3.38 0.95 -17.28
CA VAL A 118 3.80 0.96 -15.88
C VAL A 118 5.23 0.45 -15.76
N GLY A 119 6.06 1.17 -15.00
CA GLY A 119 7.41 0.78 -14.63
C GLY A 119 7.49 0.25 -13.20
N GLN A 120 8.68 -0.22 -12.83
CA GLN A 120 9.00 -0.55 -11.45
C GLN A 120 9.23 0.72 -10.63
N ALA A 121 9.03 0.63 -9.32
CA ALA A 121 9.35 1.72 -8.40
C ALA A 121 10.30 1.23 -7.29
N GLU A 122 11.30 2.04 -6.95
CA GLU A 122 12.16 1.83 -5.81
C GLU A 122 11.49 2.36 -4.54
N LEU A 123 11.72 1.71 -3.40
CA LEU A 123 11.29 2.26 -2.11
C LEU A 123 12.41 3.11 -1.51
N ILE A 124 12.06 4.31 -1.05
CA ILE A 124 12.97 5.22 -0.35
C ILE A 124 12.42 5.60 1.03
N ASP A 125 13.31 5.87 1.98
CA ASP A 125 12.93 6.39 3.30
C ASP A 125 12.59 7.90 3.26
N ALA A 126 12.27 8.46 4.42
CA ALA A 126 11.97 9.89 4.56
C ALA A 126 13.14 10.80 4.09
N ASN A 127 14.38 10.31 4.12
CA ASN A 127 15.58 11.04 3.72
C ASN A 127 15.95 10.82 2.23
N GLY A 128 15.20 9.97 1.51
CA GLY A 128 15.46 9.64 0.11
C GLY A 128 16.48 8.49 -0.07
N SER A 129 16.88 7.80 0.99
CA SER A 129 17.75 6.64 0.89
C SER A 129 16.96 5.39 0.49
N ARG A 130 17.49 4.58 -0.43
CA ARG A 130 16.84 3.34 -0.86
C ARG A 130 16.66 2.39 0.32
N VAL A 131 15.47 1.81 0.42
CA VAL A 131 15.10 0.84 1.46
C VAL A 131 14.84 -0.51 0.80
N ASP A 132 15.63 -1.51 1.17
CA ASP A 132 15.34 -2.89 0.79
C ASP A 132 14.30 -3.47 1.77
N VAL A 133 13.05 -3.47 1.38
CA VAL A 133 11.98 -4.11 2.15
C VAL A 133 11.88 -5.56 1.70
N THR A 134 12.57 -6.45 2.43
CA THR A 134 12.43 -7.91 2.21
C THR A 134 11.00 -8.33 2.51
N GLY A 135 10.34 -8.99 1.56
CA GLY A 135 8.97 -9.48 1.71
C GLY A 135 7.87 -8.53 1.22
N THR A 136 8.17 -7.36 0.71
CA THR A 136 7.31 -6.71 -0.27
C THR A 136 7.43 -7.55 -1.54
N GLU A 137 6.32 -8.13 -1.96
CA GLU A 137 6.25 -8.85 -3.21
C GLU A 137 6.86 -7.97 -4.29
N SER A 138 7.87 -8.52 -4.92
CA SER A 138 8.72 -7.80 -5.85
C SER A 138 7.86 -7.19 -6.94
N ASP A 139 8.21 -5.98 -7.33
CA ASP A 139 7.76 -5.37 -8.56
C ASP A 139 8.33 -6.14 -9.78
N ASP A 140 8.38 -7.48 -9.73
CA ASP A 140 8.76 -8.36 -10.84
C ASP A 140 7.65 -8.35 -11.89
N LEU A 141 7.42 -7.15 -12.43
CA LEU A 141 6.54 -6.98 -13.57
C LEU A 141 7.20 -7.63 -14.79
N PRO A 142 6.47 -8.47 -15.54
CA PRO A 142 7.00 -9.01 -16.78
C PRO A 142 7.25 -7.88 -17.79
N GLU A 143 8.40 -7.90 -18.47
CA GLU A 143 8.65 -6.94 -19.56
C GLU A 143 7.69 -7.20 -20.73
N GLY A 144 7.02 -6.15 -21.21
CA GLY A 144 6.27 -6.20 -22.44
C GLY A 144 4.75 -6.01 -22.32
N LEU A 145 4.06 -6.43 -23.38
CA LEU A 145 2.61 -6.30 -23.50
C LEU A 145 1.91 -7.34 -22.64
N VAL A 146 0.99 -6.87 -21.79
CA VAL A 146 0.10 -7.70 -20.98
C VAL A 146 -1.33 -7.50 -21.44
N VAL A 147 -1.98 -8.58 -21.85
CA VAL A 147 -3.39 -8.56 -22.22
C VAL A 147 -4.23 -8.13 -21.02
N GLY A 148 -5.11 -7.15 -21.22
CA GLY A 148 -5.87 -6.58 -20.11
C GLY A 148 -6.66 -7.61 -19.30
N LEU A 149 -7.21 -8.65 -19.96
CA LEU A 149 -7.91 -9.74 -19.27
C LEU A 149 -6.97 -10.59 -18.41
N ASP A 150 -5.75 -10.85 -18.87
CA ASP A 150 -4.76 -11.61 -18.09
C ASP A 150 -4.36 -10.81 -16.82
N PHE A 151 -4.17 -9.51 -16.95
CA PHE A 151 -3.95 -8.64 -15.79
C PHE A 151 -5.11 -8.72 -14.78
N ILE A 152 -6.36 -8.66 -15.27
CA ILE A 152 -7.54 -8.78 -14.38
C ILE A 152 -7.56 -10.14 -13.69
N HIS A 153 -7.28 -11.24 -14.40
CA HIS A 153 -7.21 -12.57 -13.82
C HIS A 153 -6.18 -12.64 -12.70
N GLU A 154 -4.98 -12.13 -12.92
CA GLU A 154 -3.90 -12.11 -11.93
C GLU A 154 -4.31 -11.36 -10.65
N ILE A 155 -4.91 -10.17 -10.80
CA ILE A 155 -5.33 -9.35 -9.67
C ILE A 155 -6.52 -9.97 -8.92
N VAL A 156 -7.51 -10.50 -9.65
CA VAL A 156 -8.72 -11.08 -9.05
C VAL A 156 -8.42 -12.42 -8.37
N ASP A 157 -7.55 -13.24 -8.94
CA ASP A 157 -7.12 -14.53 -8.37
C ASP A 157 -6.10 -14.38 -7.23
N GLY A 158 -5.69 -13.15 -6.94
CA GLY A 158 -4.90 -12.83 -5.73
C GLY A 158 -3.39 -12.81 -5.96
N ARG A 159 -2.91 -12.88 -7.19
CA ARG A 159 -1.52 -12.51 -7.49
C ARG A 159 -1.34 -11.02 -7.29
N LYS A 160 -0.20 -10.63 -6.73
CA LYS A 160 -0.01 -9.30 -6.19
C LYS A 160 0.97 -8.51 -7.07
N TRP A 161 0.50 -8.06 -8.22
CA TRP A 161 1.21 -7.00 -8.91
C TRP A 161 0.86 -5.66 -8.28
N ILE A 162 1.82 -5.06 -7.62
CA ILE A 162 1.64 -3.73 -7.02
C ILE A 162 2.03 -2.69 -8.07
N LEU A 163 1.03 -2.08 -8.70
CA LEU A 163 1.26 -0.94 -9.57
C LEU A 163 1.33 0.33 -8.71
N ARG A 164 2.50 0.98 -8.70
CA ARG A 164 2.70 2.24 -7.98
C ARG A 164 2.21 3.41 -8.82
N ALA A 165 1.33 4.24 -8.30
CA ALA A 165 0.70 5.34 -9.04
C ALA A 165 1.71 6.27 -9.73
N CYS A 166 2.83 6.58 -9.08
CA CYS A 166 3.90 7.40 -9.63
C CYS A 166 4.64 6.75 -10.82
N ALA A 167 4.61 5.42 -10.96
CA ALA A 167 5.28 4.71 -12.05
C ALA A 167 4.35 4.40 -13.24
N VAL A 168 3.15 4.99 -13.28
CA VAL A 168 2.12 4.73 -14.32
C VAL A 168 1.96 5.95 -15.22
N MET A 169 1.99 5.72 -16.54
CA MET A 169 1.57 6.70 -17.54
C MET A 169 0.33 6.21 -18.28
N PHE A 170 -0.70 7.03 -18.30
CA PHE A 170 -1.98 6.74 -18.95
C PHE A 170 -2.04 7.36 -20.35
N ARG A 171 -2.68 6.65 -21.24
CA ARG A 171 -3.22 7.25 -22.45
C ARG A 171 -4.50 8.00 -22.08
N ALA A 172 -4.51 9.33 -22.18
CA ALA A 172 -5.61 10.16 -21.69
C ALA A 172 -6.99 9.77 -22.25
N ARG A 173 -7.06 9.30 -23.50
CA ARG A 173 -8.32 8.81 -24.10
C ARG A 173 -8.93 7.60 -23.37
N ALA A 174 -8.15 6.85 -22.59
CA ALA A 174 -8.69 5.73 -21.82
C ALA A 174 -9.72 6.22 -20.79
N PHE A 175 -9.50 7.37 -20.16
CA PHE A 175 -10.46 7.94 -19.22
C PHE A 175 -11.81 8.32 -19.88
N ALA A 176 -11.81 8.69 -21.16
CA ALA A 176 -13.06 8.95 -21.88
C ALA A 176 -13.90 7.67 -22.08
N VAL A 177 -13.26 6.49 -22.07
CA VAL A 177 -13.92 5.19 -22.22
C VAL A 177 -14.35 4.62 -20.86
N VAL A 178 -13.45 4.68 -19.87
CA VAL A 178 -13.68 4.00 -18.59
C VAL A 178 -14.35 4.87 -17.53
N GLY A 179 -14.47 6.19 -17.78
CA GLY A 179 -15.16 7.13 -16.90
C GLY A 179 -14.26 7.69 -15.79
N ARG A 180 -14.91 8.19 -14.74
CA ARG A 180 -14.30 8.99 -13.69
C ARG A 180 -13.56 8.18 -12.64
N TYR A 181 -12.69 8.87 -11.91
CA TYR A 181 -12.25 8.43 -10.58
C TYR A 181 -13.42 8.60 -9.58
N ASP A 182 -14.33 7.67 -9.56
CA ASP A 182 -15.45 7.65 -8.64
C ASP A 182 -15.57 6.27 -8.01
N THR A 183 -14.90 6.06 -6.90
CA THR A 183 -15.12 4.86 -6.12
C THR A 183 -15.83 5.21 -4.82
N PRO A 184 -17.04 4.71 -4.60
CA PRO A 184 -17.81 5.01 -3.39
C PRO A 184 -17.25 4.32 -2.13
N HIS A 185 -16.31 3.37 -2.25
CA HIS A 185 -16.01 2.44 -1.17
C HIS A 185 -14.61 2.53 -0.57
N SER A 186 -13.61 3.08 -1.25
CA SER A 186 -12.28 3.23 -0.68
C SER A 186 -11.49 4.38 -1.27
N LYS A 187 -11.02 5.27 -0.42
CA LYS A 187 -10.05 6.30 -0.80
C LYS A 187 -8.61 5.77 -0.91
N TYR A 188 -8.37 4.49 -0.67
CA TYR A 188 -7.01 3.91 -0.55
C TYR A 188 -6.60 3.01 -1.71
N LEU A 189 -7.56 2.63 -2.56
CA LEU A 189 -7.32 1.77 -3.72
C LEU A 189 -7.88 2.42 -4.99
N LEU A 190 -7.83 3.74 -5.02
CA LEU A 190 -8.27 4.57 -6.11
C LEU A 190 -7.71 4.10 -7.47
N ASP A 191 -6.43 3.83 -7.46
CA ASP A 191 -5.63 3.39 -8.61
C ASP A 191 -6.00 1.97 -9.04
N LEU A 192 -6.17 1.02 -8.13
CA LEU A 192 -6.51 -0.35 -8.52
C LEU A 192 -7.83 -0.41 -9.31
N ASN A 193 -8.84 0.33 -8.88
CA ASN A 193 -10.14 0.35 -9.56
C ASN A 193 -10.00 0.89 -10.99
N ILE A 194 -9.30 2.02 -11.18
CA ILE A 194 -9.13 2.60 -12.51
C ILE A 194 -8.27 1.70 -13.40
N TYR A 195 -7.23 1.02 -12.85
CA TYR A 195 -6.39 0.09 -13.60
C TYR A 195 -7.21 -1.10 -14.13
N LEU A 196 -8.06 -1.68 -13.28
CA LEU A 196 -8.94 -2.80 -13.67
C LEU A 196 -9.96 -2.37 -14.74
N ARG A 197 -10.54 -1.16 -14.63
CA ARG A 197 -11.45 -0.62 -15.64
C ARG A 197 -10.73 -0.37 -16.97
N ILE A 198 -9.51 0.15 -16.93
CA ILE A 198 -8.68 0.33 -18.13
C ILE A 198 -8.35 -1.05 -18.73
N ALA A 199 -7.90 -2.00 -17.92
CA ALA A 199 -7.59 -3.36 -18.38
C ALA A 199 -8.81 -4.08 -18.99
N ALA A 200 -10.02 -3.72 -18.59
CA ALA A 200 -11.24 -4.24 -19.19
C ALA A 200 -11.41 -3.83 -20.66
N GLN A 201 -10.81 -2.74 -21.09
CA GLN A 201 -10.99 -2.17 -22.43
C GLN A 201 -9.71 -2.13 -23.26
N PHE A 202 -8.55 -2.08 -22.59
CA PHE A 202 -7.23 -1.91 -23.18
C PHE A 202 -6.26 -2.95 -22.63
N ASP A 203 -5.15 -3.13 -23.36
CA ASP A 203 -4.00 -3.84 -22.84
C ASP A 203 -3.08 -2.89 -22.03
N LEU A 204 -2.12 -3.45 -21.29
CA LEU A 204 -1.14 -2.73 -20.51
C LEU A 204 0.27 -3.03 -21.05
N PHE A 205 1.22 -2.12 -20.84
CA PHE A 205 2.62 -2.40 -21.15
C PHE A 205 3.47 -2.27 -19.88
N PHE A 206 4.16 -3.34 -19.52
CA PHE A 206 5.05 -3.38 -18.36
C PHE A 206 6.49 -3.14 -18.78
N ILE A 207 7.16 -2.20 -18.10
CA ILE A 207 8.54 -1.81 -18.32
C ILE A 207 9.35 -2.32 -17.14
N ALA A 208 10.22 -3.33 -17.38
CA ALA A 208 11.05 -3.93 -16.32
C ALA A 208 12.26 -3.06 -15.95
N LYS A 209 12.00 -1.78 -15.73
CA LYS A 209 12.97 -0.78 -15.29
C LYS A 209 12.38 0.02 -14.15
N ALA A 210 13.21 0.40 -13.18
CA ALA A 210 12.83 1.40 -12.19
C ALA A 210 12.63 2.75 -12.90
N LEU A 211 11.44 3.33 -12.73
CA LEU A 211 11.04 4.60 -13.33
C LEU A 211 10.60 5.64 -12.30
N ALA A 212 10.37 5.22 -11.06
CA ALA A 212 9.92 6.08 -9.98
C ALA A 212 10.48 5.63 -8.63
N GLN A 213 10.33 6.46 -7.61
CA GLN A 213 10.67 6.15 -6.24
C GLN A 213 9.49 6.49 -5.34
N VAL A 214 9.05 5.52 -4.55
CA VAL A 214 7.96 5.67 -3.58
C VAL A 214 8.56 5.93 -2.20
N ARG A 215 8.16 7.03 -1.58
CA ARG A 215 8.61 7.39 -0.25
C ARG A 215 7.80 6.68 0.81
N TYR A 216 8.52 5.97 1.68
CA TYR A 216 7.95 5.28 2.82
C TYR A 216 8.09 6.12 4.09
N HIS A 217 6.96 6.62 4.61
CA HIS A 217 6.94 7.40 5.85
C HIS A 217 5.68 7.12 6.67
N VAL A 218 5.74 7.40 7.98
CA VAL A 218 4.68 7.05 8.95
C VAL A 218 3.34 7.76 8.70
N GLU A 219 3.37 8.91 8.04
CA GLU A 219 2.18 9.71 7.71
C GLU A 219 1.59 9.38 6.32
N GLN A 220 2.15 8.40 5.63
CA GLN A 220 1.64 7.98 4.33
C GLN A 220 0.24 7.39 4.47
N ASP A 221 -0.71 7.88 3.66
CA ASP A 221 -2.12 7.48 3.75
C ASP A 221 -2.32 5.96 3.67
N SER A 222 -1.58 5.27 2.82
CA SER A 222 -1.60 3.81 2.72
C SER A 222 -1.15 3.14 4.02
N GLN A 223 -0.15 3.66 4.72
CA GLN A 223 0.37 3.12 5.97
C GLN A 223 -0.59 3.35 7.13
N VAL A 224 -1.13 4.55 7.28
CA VAL A 224 -2.09 4.90 8.34
C VAL A 224 -3.32 4.00 8.27
N ASN A 225 -3.77 3.65 7.09
CA ASN A 225 -5.03 2.93 6.89
C ASN A 225 -4.89 1.41 6.89
N PHE A 226 -3.73 0.87 6.48
CA PHE A 226 -3.43 -0.56 6.65
C PHE A 226 -3.00 -0.91 8.08
N ARG A 227 -2.38 0.03 8.82
CA ARG A 227 -1.96 -0.15 10.22
C ARG A 227 -3.11 -0.13 11.22
N SER A 228 -4.16 0.63 10.97
CA SER A 228 -5.33 0.69 11.87
C SER A 228 -6.16 -0.60 11.95
N GLY A 229 -5.67 -1.67 11.37
CA GLY A 229 -5.97 -3.08 11.71
C GLY A 229 -7.35 -3.59 11.34
N GLY A 230 -8.19 -2.82 10.69
CA GLY A 230 -9.56 -3.27 10.57
C GLY A 230 -10.18 -3.23 9.18
N THR A 231 -9.89 -2.23 8.37
CA THR A 231 -10.66 -2.00 7.14
C THR A 231 -9.91 -2.29 5.85
N GLY A 232 -8.58 -2.36 5.87
CA GLY A 232 -7.77 -2.57 4.67
C GLY A 232 -8.18 -3.79 3.83
N PRO A 233 -8.24 -5.00 4.39
CA PRO A 233 -8.68 -6.19 3.64
C PRO A 233 -10.12 -6.10 3.13
N VAL A 234 -11.03 -5.51 3.93
CA VAL A 234 -12.44 -5.29 3.52
C VAL A 234 -12.50 -4.29 2.37
N ALA A 235 -11.72 -3.22 2.41
CA ALA A 235 -11.63 -2.24 1.36
C ALA A 235 -11.11 -2.85 0.05
N VAL A 236 -10.04 -3.64 0.10
CA VAL A 236 -9.52 -4.39 -1.07
C VAL A 236 -10.58 -5.31 -1.66
N MET A 237 -11.33 -6.04 -0.82
CA MET A 237 -12.41 -6.91 -1.28
C MET A 237 -13.56 -6.11 -1.91
N ALA A 238 -13.90 -4.93 -1.36
CA ALA A 238 -14.91 -4.06 -1.93
C ALA A 238 -14.51 -3.55 -3.32
N GLU A 239 -13.29 -3.06 -3.48
CA GLU A 239 -12.77 -2.58 -4.77
C GLU A 239 -12.74 -3.69 -5.83
N ARG A 240 -12.32 -4.89 -5.46
CA ARG A 240 -12.37 -6.05 -6.37
C ARG A 240 -13.83 -6.39 -6.75
N THR A 241 -14.77 -6.28 -5.80
CA THR A 241 -16.19 -6.49 -6.06
C THR A 241 -16.72 -5.49 -7.08
N ASP A 242 -16.41 -4.20 -6.90
CA ASP A 242 -16.85 -3.14 -7.80
C ASP A 242 -16.23 -3.28 -9.20
N ALA A 243 -14.94 -3.64 -9.26
CA ALA A 243 -14.28 -3.92 -10.53
C ALA A 243 -14.93 -5.09 -11.28
N ILE A 244 -15.25 -6.19 -10.59
CA ILE A 244 -15.97 -7.33 -11.20
C ILE A 244 -17.37 -6.92 -11.64
N ALA A 245 -18.09 -6.13 -10.84
CA ALA A 245 -19.41 -5.61 -11.20
C ALA A 245 -19.36 -4.73 -12.47
N TYR A 246 -18.35 -3.87 -12.58
CA TYR A 246 -18.07 -3.11 -13.81
C TYR A 246 -17.79 -4.04 -15.01
N LEU A 247 -16.94 -5.05 -14.82
CA LEU A 247 -16.59 -6.02 -15.86
C LEU A 247 -17.80 -6.81 -16.35
N LEU A 248 -18.73 -7.18 -15.47
CA LEU A 248 -19.98 -7.87 -15.82
C LEU A 248 -20.89 -7.02 -16.71
N GLN A 249 -20.76 -5.70 -16.69
CA GLN A 249 -21.49 -4.76 -17.52
C GLN A 249 -20.74 -4.43 -18.84
N SER A 250 -19.48 -4.86 -18.97
CA SER A 250 -18.67 -4.58 -20.15
C SER A 250 -19.05 -5.48 -21.34
N PRO A 251 -18.83 -5.06 -22.60
CA PRO A 251 -19.06 -5.90 -23.78
C PRO A 251 -18.30 -7.23 -23.75
N ARG A 252 -17.17 -7.30 -23.06
CA ARG A 252 -16.39 -8.54 -22.91
C ARG A 252 -17.15 -9.63 -22.14
N ALA A 253 -18.08 -9.25 -21.26
CA ALA A 253 -18.95 -10.18 -20.54
C ALA A 253 -20.09 -10.77 -21.38
N GLU A 254 -20.17 -10.47 -22.68
CA GLU A 254 -21.02 -11.20 -23.63
C GLU A 254 -20.53 -12.64 -23.83
N ASN A 255 -19.23 -12.90 -23.62
CA ASN A 255 -18.71 -14.27 -23.58
C ASN A 255 -19.21 -14.99 -22.32
N ALA A 256 -19.98 -16.06 -22.53
CA ALA A 256 -20.66 -16.79 -21.44
C ALA A 256 -19.68 -17.40 -20.42
N SER A 257 -18.55 -17.95 -20.88
CA SER A 257 -17.54 -18.54 -19.99
C SER A 257 -16.85 -17.47 -19.14
N TYR A 258 -16.54 -16.31 -19.72
CA TYR A 258 -15.96 -15.20 -18.99
C TYR A 258 -16.94 -14.60 -17.98
N ARG A 259 -18.22 -14.45 -18.36
CA ARG A 259 -19.28 -14.01 -17.43
C ARG A 259 -19.46 -14.97 -16.27
N GLN A 260 -19.44 -16.27 -16.53
CA GLN A 260 -19.53 -17.28 -15.46
C GLN A 260 -18.34 -17.20 -14.51
N TRP A 261 -17.11 -17.09 -15.04
CA TRP A 261 -15.91 -16.93 -14.23
C TRP A 261 -15.98 -15.68 -13.34
N LEU A 262 -16.40 -14.53 -13.88
CA LEU A 262 -16.60 -13.30 -13.10
C LEU A 262 -17.64 -13.48 -11.98
N ALA A 263 -18.76 -14.15 -12.27
CA ALA A 263 -19.80 -14.40 -11.28
C ALA A 263 -19.33 -15.31 -10.13
N GLU A 264 -18.57 -16.34 -10.44
CA GLU A 264 -17.95 -17.23 -9.45
C GLU A 264 -16.97 -16.48 -8.54
N ARG A 265 -16.13 -15.60 -9.11
CA ARG A 265 -15.19 -14.75 -8.36
C ARG A 265 -15.90 -13.73 -7.49
N LEU A 266 -16.95 -13.08 -8.00
CA LEU A 266 -17.78 -12.18 -7.24
C LEU A 266 -18.39 -12.86 -6.03
N LEU A 267 -18.94 -14.06 -6.21
CA LEU A 267 -19.49 -14.85 -5.12
C LEU A 267 -18.42 -15.19 -4.08
N HIS A 268 -17.26 -15.68 -4.50
CA HIS A 268 -16.15 -16.03 -3.61
C HIS A 268 -15.66 -14.84 -2.79
N ILE A 269 -15.44 -13.67 -3.42
CA ILE A 269 -15.02 -12.44 -2.72
C ILE A 269 -16.11 -11.98 -1.75
N SER A 270 -17.39 -12.05 -2.14
CA SER A 270 -18.50 -11.64 -1.29
C SER A 270 -18.63 -12.52 -0.05
N MET A 271 -18.45 -13.82 -0.19
CA MET A 271 -18.44 -14.76 0.94
C MET A 271 -17.27 -14.46 1.90
N ARG A 272 -16.04 -14.33 1.40
CA ARG A 272 -14.88 -13.97 2.22
C ARG A 272 -15.05 -12.63 2.92
N ARG A 273 -15.62 -11.65 2.25
CA ARG A 273 -15.92 -10.34 2.85
C ARG A 273 -16.92 -10.47 3.99
N SER A 274 -17.96 -11.27 3.83
CA SER A 274 -18.96 -11.52 4.87
C SER A 274 -18.35 -12.22 6.09
N GLU A 275 -17.56 -13.26 5.88
CA GLU A 275 -16.85 -13.99 6.94
C GLU A 275 -15.89 -13.06 7.70
N PHE A 276 -15.06 -12.30 6.98
CA PHE A 276 -14.11 -11.35 7.58
C PHE A 276 -14.83 -10.24 8.34
N THR A 277 -15.92 -9.69 7.79
CA THR A 277 -16.72 -8.66 8.46
C THR A 277 -17.37 -9.19 9.71
N SER A 278 -17.91 -10.41 9.68
CA SER A 278 -18.51 -11.07 10.84
C SER A 278 -17.46 -11.32 11.94
N GLN A 279 -16.27 -11.77 11.57
CA GLN A 279 -15.16 -11.95 12.49
C GLN A 279 -14.76 -10.62 13.12
N LEU A 280 -14.60 -9.56 12.32
CA LEU A 280 -14.24 -8.21 12.79
C LEU A 280 -15.30 -7.67 13.76
N LEU A 281 -16.58 -7.79 13.42
CA LEU A 281 -17.69 -7.37 14.28
C LEU A 281 -17.73 -8.17 15.61
N SER A 282 -17.46 -9.47 15.56
CA SER A 282 -17.36 -10.27 16.78
C SER A 282 -16.23 -9.80 17.69
N GLU A 283 -15.10 -9.40 17.12
CA GLU A 283 -13.94 -8.90 17.86
C GLU A 283 -14.15 -7.49 18.41
N LEU A 284 -14.82 -6.60 17.66
CA LEU A 284 -15.14 -5.24 18.10
C LEU A 284 -16.13 -5.20 19.28
N ASN A 285 -16.95 -6.26 19.42
CA ASN A 285 -17.92 -6.37 20.50
C ASN A 285 -17.35 -7.03 21.77
N LEU A 286 -16.11 -7.54 21.73
CA LEU A 286 -15.46 -8.13 22.92
C LEU A 286 -14.98 -7.03 23.86
N SER A 287 -15.32 -7.13 25.13
CA SER A 287 -14.65 -6.37 26.18
C SER A 287 -13.16 -6.73 26.23
N TRP A 288 -12.35 -5.83 26.80
CA TRP A 288 -10.91 -6.09 26.99
C TRP A 288 -10.65 -7.44 27.71
N SER A 289 -11.45 -7.72 28.74
CA SER A 289 -11.36 -8.96 29.52
C SER A 289 -11.70 -10.20 28.70
N GLU A 290 -12.77 -10.18 27.89
CA GLU A 290 -13.15 -11.30 27.02
C GLU A 290 -12.08 -11.55 25.95
N ARG A 291 -11.55 -10.48 25.35
CA ARG A 291 -10.46 -10.57 24.38
C ARG A 291 -9.21 -11.22 24.98
N LEU A 292 -8.87 -10.85 26.23
CA LEU A 292 -7.75 -11.47 26.97
C LEU A 292 -8.00 -12.94 27.27
N GLN A 293 -9.20 -13.33 27.71
CA GLN A 293 -9.53 -14.72 27.98
C GLN A 293 -9.41 -15.61 26.73
N ILE A 294 -9.83 -15.10 25.57
CA ILE A 294 -9.68 -15.81 24.30
C ILE A 294 -8.19 -15.95 23.96
N ALA A 295 -7.39 -14.89 24.08
CA ALA A 295 -5.95 -14.93 23.84
C ALA A 295 -5.24 -15.94 24.76
N ILE A 296 -5.60 -16.00 26.03
CA ILE A 296 -5.10 -17.00 26.99
C ILE A 296 -5.41 -18.42 26.51
N GLY A 297 -6.63 -18.67 26.04
CA GLY A 297 -7.02 -19.96 25.47
C GLY A 297 -6.20 -20.32 24.20
N GLU A 298 -5.95 -19.37 23.34
CA GLU A 298 -5.12 -19.53 22.13
C GLU A 298 -3.66 -19.83 22.48
N ILE A 299 -3.09 -19.18 23.48
CA ILE A 299 -1.75 -19.48 24.00
C ILE A 299 -1.71 -20.94 24.51
N ALA A 300 -2.71 -21.35 25.29
CA ALA A 300 -2.79 -22.71 25.81
C ALA A 300 -2.91 -23.78 24.71
N ALA A 301 -3.58 -23.45 23.60
CA ALA A 301 -3.74 -24.36 22.47
C ALA A 301 -2.48 -24.41 21.57
N THR A 302 -1.65 -23.34 21.57
CA THR A 302 -0.51 -23.20 20.66
C THR A 302 0.80 -23.62 21.32
N ILE A 303 1.00 -23.28 22.61
CA ILE A 303 2.25 -23.52 23.33
C ILE A 303 2.11 -24.77 24.21
N PRO A 304 2.95 -25.79 24.02
CA PRO A 304 2.91 -26.99 24.84
C PRO A 304 3.10 -26.71 26.35
N ALA A 305 2.38 -27.44 27.20
CA ALA A 305 2.43 -27.26 28.64
C ALA A 305 3.88 -27.36 29.18
N GLY A 306 4.24 -26.43 30.07
CA GLY A 306 5.56 -26.38 30.71
C GLY A 306 6.63 -25.68 29.89
N LYS A 307 6.37 -25.29 28.64
CA LYS A 307 7.30 -24.48 27.85
C LYS A 307 7.33 -23.03 28.33
N CYS A 308 8.54 -22.47 28.38
CA CYS A 308 8.74 -21.06 28.70
C CYS A 308 8.55 -20.22 27.43
N PHE A 309 7.88 -19.08 27.56
CA PHE A 309 7.76 -18.12 26.46
C PHE A 309 7.99 -16.66 26.92
N ILE A 310 8.42 -15.85 25.97
CA ILE A 310 8.58 -14.40 26.11
C ILE A 310 7.24 -13.75 25.80
N LEU A 311 6.75 -12.89 26.69
CA LEU A 311 5.52 -12.12 26.48
C LEU A 311 5.84 -10.64 26.20
N VAL A 312 5.37 -10.17 25.06
CA VAL A 312 5.43 -8.75 24.66
C VAL A 312 4.01 -8.20 24.69
N ASP A 313 3.66 -7.54 25.76
CA ASP A 313 2.31 -6.99 26.02
C ASP A 313 2.34 -5.59 26.64
N GLU A 314 3.53 -4.97 26.75
CA GLU A 314 3.76 -3.71 27.47
C GLU A 314 3.27 -3.73 28.93
N ASN A 315 3.31 -4.88 29.54
CA ASN A 315 2.80 -5.12 30.90
C ASN A 315 1.31 -4.75 31.08
N GLN A 316 0.53 -4.74 29.97
CA GLN A 316 -0.90 -4.42 30.04
C GLN A 316 -1.76 -5.60 30.47
N TRP A 317 -1.36 -6.82 30.15
CA TRP A 317 -2.01 -8.02 30.67
C TRP A 317 -1.54 -8.34 32.10
N GLY A 318 -0.23 -8.24 32.30
CA GLY A 318 0.45 -8.62 33.52
C GLY A 318 0.56 -10.14 33.69
N LEU A 319 1.70 -10.62 34.19
CA LEU A 319 1.96 -12.06 34.38
C LEU A 319 1.00 -12.71 35.35
N GLN A 320 0.38 -11.97 36.27
CA GLN A 320 -0.63 -12.45 37.21
C GLN A 320 -1.90 -12.97 36.52
N MET A 321 -2.16 -12.55 35.28
CA MET A 321 -3.28 -13.07 34.49
C MET A 321 -2.96 -14.41 33.79
N LEU A 322 -1.70 -14.81 33.86
CA LEU A 322 -1.16 -15.99 33.19
C LEU A 322 -0.52 -17.02 34.16
N PRO A 323 -1.13 -17.29 35.37
CA PRO A 323 -0.47 -18.04 36.41
C PRO A 323 -0.19 -19.51 36.06
N GLN A 324 -0.87 -20.03 35.03
CA GLN A 324 -0.70 -21.40 34.53
C GLN A 324 0.46 -21.56 33.55
N PHE A 325 1.09 -20.46 33.13
CA PHE A 325 2.14 -20.47 32.14
C PHE A 325 3.50 -20.05 32.72
N ASN A 326 4.56 -20.53 32.09
CA ASN A 326 5.92 -20.06 32.36
C ASN A 326 6.25 -18.90 31.39
N ALA A 327 5.71 -17.73 31.68
CA ALA A 327 5.85 -16.54 30.86
C ALA A 327 6.87 -15.56 31.46
N LEU A 328 7.71 -14.97 30.61
CA LEU A 328 8.68 -13.93 30.97
C LEU A 328 8.32 -12.64 30.24
N PRO A 329 8.30 -11.47 30.90
CA PRO A 329 8.01 -10.20 30.23
C PRO A 329 9.18 -9.76 29.34
N PHE A 330 8.93 -9.00 28.32
CA PHE A 330 9.96 -8.45 27.43
C PHE A 330 9.95 -6.92 27.44
N LEU A 331 11.04 -6.20 27.80
CA LEU A 331 12.33 -6.63 28.35
C LEU A 331 12.20 -7.15 29.78
N GLU A 332 12.99 -8.16 30.14
CA GLU A 332 12.99 -8.75 31.47
C GLU A 332 14.27 -8.40 32.24
N ARG A 333 14.08 -7.99 33.53
CA ARG A 333 15.14 -7.92 34.54
C ARG A 333 14.63 -8.47 35.86
N ASP A 334 15.28 -9.48 36.38
CA ASP A 334 14.95 -10.12 37.66
C ASP A 334 13.46 -10.57 37.72
N GLY A 335 12.90 -11.03 36.59
CA GLY A 335 11.51 -11.44 36.47
C GLY A 335 10.50 -10.32 36.25
N TYR A 336 10.94 -9.05 36.13
CA TYR A 336 10.06 -7.90 35.99
C TYR A 336 10.20 -7.26 34.59
N TYR A 337 9.09 -6.65 34.12
CA TYR A 337 9.07 -5.84 32.92
C TYR A 337 9.87 -4.55 33.14
N TRP A 338 10.82 -4.27 32.24
CA TRP A 338 11.73 -3.13 32.35
C TRP A 338 11.49 -2.01 31.32
N GLY A 339 10.44 -2.11 30.52
CA GLY A 339 10.10 -1.14 29.49
C GLY A 339 10.43 -1.61 28.07
N ALA A 340 10.11 -0.76 27.09
CA ALA A 340 10.42 -1.03 25.70
C ALA A 340 11.93 -0.92 25.41
N PRO A 341 12.49 -1.72 24.49
CA PRO A 341 13.89 -1.59 24.08
C PRO A 341 14.15 -0.22 23.45
N PRO A 342 15.35 0.37 23.65
CA PRO A 342 15.67 1.67 23.07
C PRO A 342 15.80 1.63 21.53
N ASP A 343 16.15 0.47 20.96
CA ASP A 343 16.32 0.25 19.53
C ASP A 343 16.20 -1.24 19.15
N ASP A 344 16.22 -1.52 17.85
CA ASP A 344 16.15 -2.86 17.26
C ASP A 344 17.28 -3.78 17.71
N SER A 345 18.52 -3.25 17.82
CA SER A 345 19.71 -4.05 18.17
C SER A 345 19.55 -4.58 19.58
N ARG A 346 19.12 -3.73 20.51
CA ARG A 346 18.89 -4.12 21.89
C ARG A 346 17.72 -5.10 22.02
N ALA A 347 16.67 -4.93 21.21
CA ALA A 347 15.54 -5.87 21.18
C ALA A 347 16.01 -7.27 20.73
N ILE A 348 16.84 -7.36 19.69
CA ILE A 348 17.35 -8.64 19.18
C ILE A 348 18.32 -9.28 20.19
N GLU A 349 19.26 -8.51 20.77
CA GLU A 349 20.16 -9.00 21.81
C GLU A 349 19.39 -9.61 22.98
N GLU A 350 18.36 -8.96 23.44
CA GLU A 350 17.55 -9.41 24.56
C GLU A 350 16.72 -10.65 24.23
N LEU A 351 16.14 -10.70 23.01
CA LEU A 351 15.49 -11.90 22.51
C LEU A 351 16.44 -13.11 22.54
N GLU A 352 17.67 -12.95 22.02
CA GLU A 352 18.66 -14.02 21.99
C GLU A 352 19.14 -14.41 23.40
N ARG A 353 19.28 -13.45 24.30
CA ARG A 353 19.61 -13.72 25.71
C ARG A 353 18.52 -14.61 26.35
N MET A 354 17.25 -14.24 26.17
CA MET A 354 16.11 -14.96 26.76
C MET A 354 15.93 -16.34 26.11
N ARG A 355 16.14 -16.44 24.78
CA ARG A 355 16.17 -17.72 24.06
C ARG A 355 17.27 -18.63 24.58
N GLY A 356 18.48 -18.11 24.76
CA GLY A 356 19.61 -18.83 25.36
C GLY A 356 19.36 -19.27 26.80
N ALA A 357 18.50 -18.55 27.54
CA ALA A 357 18.05 -18.91 28.88
C ALA A 357 16.90 -19.94 28.89
N GLY A 358 16.42 -20.40 27.72
CA GLY A 358 15.44 -21.48 27.60
C GLY A 358 14.04 -21.08 27.16
N ALA A 359 13.79 -19.81 26.80
CA ALA A 359 12.54 -19.41 26.19
C ALA A 359 12.35 -20.12 24.83
N SER A 360 11.20 -20.74 24.65
CA SER A 360 10.91 -21.56 23.47
C SER A 360 9.96 -20.88 22.49
N PHE A 361 9.23 -19.87 22.93
CA PHE A 361 8.30 -19.12 22.09
C PHE A 361 8.41 -17.63 22.41
N MET A 362 8.03 -16.79 21.43
CA MET A 362 7.76 -15.37 21.64
C MET A 362 6.30 -15.10 21.30
N VAL A 363 5.57 -14.55 22.25
CA VAL A 363 4.15 -14.20 22.15
C VAL A 363 4.04 -12.69 22.16
N ILE A 364 3.54 -12.11 21.09
CA ILE A 364 3.27 -10.67 20.99
C ILE A 364 1.76 -10.51 21.11
N GLY A 365 1.31 -9.86 22.17
CA GLY A 365 -0.09 -9.53 22.40
C GLY A 365 -0.51 -8.26 21.65
N TRP A 366 -1.81 -8.11 21.39
CA TRP A 366 -2.33 -6.93 20.64
C TRP A 366 -1.93 -5.56 21.19
N PRO A 367 -1.68 -5.34 22.48
CA PRO A 367 -1.22 -4.04 22.96
C PRO A 367 0.15 -3.65 22.42
N ALA A 368 0.97 -4.64 22.04
CA ALA A 368 2.33 -4.45 21.56
C ALA A 368 2.49 -4.74 20.04
N PHE A 369 1.44 -4.86 19.25
CA PHE A 369 1.56 -5.10 17.81
C PHE A 369 2.32 -3.99 17.08
N TRP A 370 2.26 -2.77 17.57
CA TRP A 370 3.00 -1.63 17.04
C TRP A 370 4.53 -1.82 17.12
N TRP A 371 5.02 -2.73 17.98
CA TRP A 371 6.46 -3.05 18.06
C TRP A 371 6.99 -3.62 16.75
N LEU A 372 6.21 -4.45 16.07
CA LEU A 372 6.60 -5.02 14.79
C LEU A 372 6.67 -3.99 13.65
N ASP A 373 6.00 -2.86 13.83
CA ASP A 373 6.08 -1.73 12.91
C ASP A 373 7.24 -0.80 13.26
N TYR A 374 7.45 -0.55 14.54
CA TYR A 374 8.51 0.34 15.02
C TYR A 374 9.90 -0.32 14.96
N TYR A 375 10.02 -1.55 15.44
CA TYR A 375 11.26 -2.33 15.42
C TYR A 375 11.32 -3.18 14.15
N SER A 376 11.59 -2.56 13.01
CA SER A 376 11.56 -3.23 11.71
C SER A 376 12.63 -4.31 11.55
N LYS A 377 13.82 -4.11 12.13
CA LYS A 377 14.90 -5.12 12.14
C LYS A 377 14.55 -6.30 13.03
N LEU A 378 13.91 -6.07 14.18
CA LEU A 378 13.40 -7.15 15.03
C LEU A 378 12.34 -7.99 14.29
N ARG A 379 11.39 -7.32 13.61
CA ARG A 379 10.37 -8.01 12.79
C ARG A 379 11.02 -8.90 11.72
N ASN A 380 11.97 -8.33 10.96
CA ASN A 380 12.67 -9.06 9.91
C ASN A 380 13.49 -10.23 10.50
N TYR A 381 14.14 -10.00 11.64
CA TYR A 381 14.87 -11.03 12.36
C TYR A 381 13.96 -12.19 12.78
N LEU A 382 12.81 -11.90 13.37
CA LEU A 382 11.79 -12.89 13.75
C LEU A 382 11.30 -13.69 12.55
N SER A 383 10.91 -13.00 11.48
CA SER A 383 10.35 -13.64 10.28
C SER A 383 11.37 -14.46 9.49
N SER A 384 12.66 -14.11 9.55
CA SER A 384 13.71 -14.81 8.81
C SER A 384 14.31 -16.00 9.57
N ASN A 385 14.23 -15.99 10.91
CA ASN A 385 14.92 -17.01 11.73
C ASN A 385 13.95 -17.95 12.45
N PHE A 386 12.65 -17.61 12.56
CA PHE A 386 11.71 -18.36 13.35
C PHE A 386 10.38 -18.57 12.62
N ARG A 387 9.75 -19.69 12.90
CA ARG A 387 8.43 -20.01 12.34
C ARG A 387 7.33 -19.28 13.10
N CYS A 388 6.51 -18.49 12.40
CA CYS A 388 5.25 -17.99 12.95
C CYS A 388 4.23 -19.12 13.01
N VAL A 389 3.81 -19.52 14.21
CA VAL A 389 2.88 -20.64 14.46
C VAL A 389 1.46 -20.20 14.69
N LEU A 390 1.25 -18.94 15.04
CA LEU A 390 -0.08 -18.31 15.17
C LEU A 390 0.02 -16.82 14.82
N GLN A 391 -0.90 -16.35 14.01
CA GLN A 391 -1.07 -14.92 13.75
C GLN A 391 -2.54 -14.59 13.55
N ASN A 392 -3.08 -13.73 14.41
CA ASN A 392 -4.45 -13.21 14.33
C ASN A 392 -4.53 -11.81 14.94
N SER A 393 -5.75 -11.28 15.16
CA SER A 393 -5.99 -9.95 15.72
C SER A 393 -5.61 -9.79 17.20
N ARG A 394 -5.30 -10.89 17.91
CA ARG A 394 -5.00 -10.91 19.34
C ARG A 394 -3.57 -11.29 19.65
N LEU A 395 -2.97 -12.16 18.83
CA LEU A 395 -1.67 -12.78 19.09
C LEU A 395 -0.86 -12.94 17.80
N ILE A 396 0.46 -12.76 17.93
CA ILE A 396 1.46 -13.26 16.99
C ILE A 396 2.42 -14.12 17.80
N VAL A 397 2.59 -15.40 17.42
CA VAL A 397 3.41 -16.37 18.16
C VAL A 397 4.49 -16.93 17.24
N PHE A 398 5.73 -16.78 17.64
CA PHE A 398 6.89 -17.39 17.00
C PHE A 398 7.43 -18.55 17.81
N ASP A 399 7.73 -19.68 17.13
CA ASP A 399 8.49 -20.80 17.70
C ASP A 399 9.99 -20.48 17.52
N LEU A 400 10.69 -20.33 18.62
CA LEU A 400 12.12 -19.90 18.63
C LEU A 400 13.09 -21.07 18.43
N TRP A 401 12.62 -22.30 18.22
CA TRP A 401 13.45 -23.49 18.08
C TRP A 401 13.18 -24.29 16.78
N SER A 402 12.23 -23.85 15.97
CA SER A 402 11.88 -24.52 14.70
C SER A 402 12.51 -23.82 13.49
#